data_705b9dc6b3b68be9f0ef8d436e07c6de
#
_entry.id   705b9dc6b3b68be9f0ef8d436e07c6de
#
_cell.length_a   1.000
_cell.length_b   1.000
_cell.length_c   1.000
_cell.angle_alpha   90.00
_cell.angle_beta   90.00
_cell.angle_gamma   90.00
#
_symmetry.space_group_name_H-M   'P 1'
#
loop_
_entity.id
_entity.type
_entity.pdbx_description
1 polymer ?
#
loop_
_entity_poly.entity_id
_entity_poly.type
_entity_poly.pdbx_seq_one_letter_code
_entity_poly.pdbx_strand_id
1 'polypeptide(L)'
;AQACGVSDASVSRFCKKIDMKGFHHLKITLAKEISERGKEEEEVSNHISVNDIGQSLKNILANKVTEITQTVSMMDTEQLHAILNKLNTAKTVQFFAVGNTIPVAIDGAFKLNQIGIPAVSGTIWETQIGYTYNMTADDVVIAISNSGESTAVLRALEAAKSAGATTISITNSEKSSAAQLSDYHITTATREKLF
;
A
#
# COMPACT_ATOMS: atom_id res chain seq x y z
N ALA A 1 18.45 3.73 20.85
CA ALA A 1 19.88 3.97 20.92
C ALA A 1 20.61 3.19 19.83
N GLN A 2 20.47 1.87 19.73
CA GLN A 2 21.15 1.04 18.72
C GLN A 2 20.84 1.46 17.28
N ALA A 3 19.58 1.71 16.95
CA ALA A 3 19.17 2.14 15.60
C ALA A 3 19.72 3.49 15.13
N CYS A 4 20.15 4.35 16.09
CA CYS A 4 20.71 5.67 15.79
C CYS A 4 22.23 5.73 16.07
N GLY A 5 22.90 4.64 16.39
CA GLY A 5 24.33 4.59 16.69
C GLY A 5 24.78 5.43 17.90
N VAL A 6 23.87 5.71 18.85
CA VAL A 6 24.15 6.54 20.03
C VAL A 6 24.00 5.74 21.33
N SER A 7 24.68 6.17 22.41
CA SER A 7 24.59 5.53 23.71
C SER A 7 23.25 5.84 24.41
N ASP A 8 22.81 4.95 25.32
CA ASP A 8 21.62 5.19 26.15
C ASP A 8 21.75 6.44 27.02
N ALA A 9 22.97 6.75 27.46
CA ALA A 9 23.28 8.00 28.19
C ALA A 9 23.04 9.26 27.31
N SER A 10 23.31 9.17 26.01
CA SER A 10 23.03 10.26 25.07
C SER A 10 21.54 10.46 24.85
N VAL A 11 20.78 9.37 24.73
CA VAL A 11 19.31 9.42 24.64
C VAL A 11 18.71 10.01 25.93
N SER A 12 19.19 9.60 27.09
CA SER A 12 18.75 10.14 28.38
C SER A 12 19.04 11.63 28.54
N ARG A 13 20.24 12.09 28.13
CA ARG A 13 20.60 13.52 28.12
C ARG A 13 19.75 14.32 27.15
N PHE A 14 19.48 13.81 25.96
CA PHE A 14 18.55 14.42 25.00
C PHE A 14 17.16 14.60 25.61
N CYS A 15 16.59 13.55 26.23
CA CYS A 15 15.28 13.63 26.87
C CYS A 15 15.23 14.71 27.95
N LYS A 16 16.27 14.79 28.80
CA LYS A 16 16.36 15.84 29.83
C LYS A 16 16.48 17.25 29.25
N LYS A 17 17.18 17.41 28.13
CA LYS A 17 17.35 18.72 27.47
C LYS A 17 16.06 19.25 26.86
N ILE A 18 15.10 18.40 26.56
CA ILE A 18 13.74 18.75 26.09
C ILE A 18 12.70 18.62 27.20
N ASP A 19 13.09 18.80 28.45
CA ASP A 19 12.27 18.76 29.67
C ASP A 19 11.45 17.45 29.88
N MET A 20 11.93 16.34 29.29
CA MET A 20 11.36 15.01 29.52
C MET A 20 12.09 14.25 30.63
N LYS A 21 11.34 13.61 31.54
CA LYS A 21 11.91 12.84 32.67
C LYS A 21 12.79 11.65 32.24
N GLY A 22 12.71 11.24 30.95
CA GLY A 22 13.47 10.16 30.36
C GLY A 22 12.80 9.63 29.09
N PHE A 23 13.45 8.63 28.45
CA PHE A 23 12.96 8.09 27.16
C PHE A 23 11.56 7.46 27.26
N HIS A 24 11.24 6.82 28.37
CA HIS A 24 9.89 6.29 28.60
C HIS A 24 8.83 7.40 28.67
N HIS A 25 9.15 8.51 29.37
CA HIS A 25 8.27 9.66 29.42
C HIS A 25 8.11 10.33 28.05
N LEU A 26 9.18 10.46 27.29
CA LEU A 26 9.13 10.95 25.90
C LEU A 26 8.20 10.07 25.03
N LYS A 27 8.34 8.74 25.11
CA LYS A 27 7.47 7.82 24.34
C LYS A 27 6.01 7.96 24.70
N ILE A 28 5.68 8.07 25.99
CA ILE A 28 4.30 8.24 26.45
C ILE A 28 3.75 9.60 25.99
N THR A 29 4.53 10.67 26.12
CA THR A 29 4.11 12.01 25.69
C THR A 29 3.88 12.08 24.20
N LEU A 30 4.80 11.54 23.39
CA LEU A 30 4.61 11.44 21.93
C LEU A 30 3.42 10.58 21.55
N ALA A 31 3.22 9.43 22.20
CA ALA A 31 2.06 8.59 21.95
C ALA A 31 0.74 9.30 22.31
N LYS A 32 0.75 10.12 23.37
CA LYS A 32 -0.38 10.93 23.79
C LYS A 32 -0.66 12.07 22.82
N GLU A 33 0.37 12.81 22.40
CA GLU A 33 0.24 13.85 21.38
C GLU A 33 -0.23 13.30 20.02
N ILE A 34 0.29 12.15 19.61
CA ILE A 34 -0.17 11.47 18.38
C ILE A 34 -1.64 11.04 18.54
N SER A 35 -2.02 10.53 19.73
CA SER A 35 -3.41 10.16 20.02
C SER A 35 -4.33 11.38 20.13
N GLU A 36 -3.85 12.51 20.65
CA GLU A 36 -4.60 13.74 20.76
C GLU A 36 -4.74 14.46 19.42
N ARG A 37 -3.65 14.52 18.61
CA ARG A 37 -3.74 14.99 17.22
C ARG A 37 -4.61 14.07 16.36
N GLY A 38 -4.51 12.75 16.55
CA GLY A 38 -5.41 11.80 15.94
C GLY A 38 -6.87 12.00 16.36
N LYS A 39 -7.15 12.49 17.56
CA LYS A 39 -8.52 12.81 18.01
C LYS A 39 -9.05 14.11 17.43
N GLU A 40 -8.22 15.14 17.26
CA GLU A 40 -8.63 16.39 16.60
C GLU A 40 -8.86 16.17 15.08
N GLU A 41 -8.09 15.30 14.45
CA GLU A 41 -8.37 14.81 13.10
C GLU A 41 -9.48 13.74 13.06
N GLU A 42 -9.65 12.92 14.13
CA GLU A 42 -10.69 11.91 14.26
C GLU A 42 -12.09 12.49 14.52
N GLU A 43 -12.22 13.66 15.13
CA GLU A 43 -13.55 14.31 15.27
C GLU A 43 -14.19 14.64 13.92
N VAL A 44 -13.38 14.78 12.86
CA VAL A 44 -13.87 15.00 11.48
C VAL A 44 -14.01 13.67 10.71
N SER A 45 -13.34 12.56 11.10
CA SER A 45 -13.03 11.56 10.10
C SER A 45 -13.57 10.13 10.27
N ASN A 46 -13.82 9.61 11.44
CA ASN A 46 -14.09 8.17 11.61
C ASN A 46 -15.45 7.80 12.20
N HIS A 47 -16.24 8.77 12.60
CA HIS A 47 -17.56 8.47 13.15
C HIS A 47 -18.59 8.35 12.01
N ILE A 48 -18.89 7.11 11.64
CA ILE A 48 -20.00 6.79 10.74
C ILE A 48 -21.14 6.27 11.58
N SER A 49 -22.28 6.97 11.54
CA SER A 49 -23.48 6.60 12.28
C SER A 49 -24.71 6.69 11.39
N VAL A 50 -25.52 5.66 11.43
CA VAL A 50 -26.82 5.65 10.74
C VAL A 50 -27.81 6.67 11.32
N ASN A 51 -27.55 7.15 12.54
CA ASN A 51 -28.40 8.15 13.20
C ASN A 51 -28.05 9.59 12.75
N ASP A 52 -26.89 9.80 12.11
CA ASP A 52 -26.49 11.08 11.53
C ASP A 52 -25.83 10.85 10.18
N ILE A 53 -26.66 10.61 9.18
CA ILE A 53 -26.24 10.33 7.80
C ILE A 53 -25.53 11.55 7.19
N GLY A 54 -26.01 12.78 7.51
CA GLY A 54 -25.43 14.01 6.97
C GLY A 54 -23.98 14.21 7.39
N GLN A 55 -23.67 14.01 8.67
CA GLN A 55 -22.30 14.09 9.18
C GLN A 55 -21.45 12.91 8.68
N SER A 56 -22.03 11.72 8.64
CA SER A 56 -21.36 10.52 8.12
C SER A 56 -20.88 10.70 6.66
N LEU A 57 -21.69 11.28 5.79
CA LEU A 57 -21.33 11.57 4.41
C LEU A 57 -20.17 12.59 4.32
N LYS A 58 -20.18 13.63 5.16
CA LYS A 58 -19.08 14.59 5.23
C LYS A 58 -17.77 13.93 5.66
N ASN A 59 -17.83 13.06 6.67
CA ASN A 59 -16.68 12.33 7.18
C ASN A 59 -16.11 11.37 6.12
N ILE A 60 -16.97 10.63 5.42
CA ILE A 60 -16.55 9.76 4.32
C ILE A 60 -15.87 10.57 3.22
N LEU A 61 -16.46 11.71 2.81
CA LEU A 61 -15.87 12.57 1.79
C LEU A 61 -14.48 13.07 2.21
N ALA A 62 -14.37 13.62 3.42
CA ALA A 62 -13.10 14.15 3.93
C ALA A 62 -12.01 13.07 3.99
N ASN A 63 -12.34 11.86 4.44
CA ASN A 63 -11.43 10.73 4.46
C ASN A 63 -10.97 10.34 3.06
N LYS A 64 -11.89 10.19 2.11
CA LYS A 64 -11.54 9.78 0.74
C LYS A 64 -10.70 10.83 0.02
N VAL A 65 -11.00 12.12 0.21
CA VAL A 65 -10.16 13.22 -0.31
C VAL A 65 -8.74 13.15 0.28
N THR A 66 -8.64 12.93 1.59
CA THR A 66 -7.35 12.82 2.27
C THR A 66 -6.55 11.60 1.76
N GLU A 67 -7.17 10.43 1.66
CA GLU A 67 -6.53 9.20 1.15
C GLU A 67 -6.00 9.38 -0.28
N ILE A 68 -6.81 9.97 -1.16
CA ILE A 68 -6.41 10.23 -2.56
C ILE A 68 -5.26 11.23 -2.60
N THR A 69 -5.38 12.35 -1.87
CA THR A 69 -4.35 13.40 -1.84
C THR A 69 -3.02 12.84 -1.32
N GLN A 70 -3.04 12.08 -0.24
CA GLN A 70 -1.85 11.44 0.31
C GLN A 70 -1.25 10.42 -0.66
N THR A 71 -2.08 9.57 -1.27
CA THR A 71 -1.61 8.60 -2.28
C THR A 71 -0.88 9.30 -3.42
N VAL A 72 -1.48 10.35 -4.00
CA VAL A 72 -0.85 11.11 -5.10
C VAL A 72 0.44 11.79 -4.66
N SER A 73 0.48 12.34 -3.43
CA SER A 73 1.68 13.01 -2.91
C SER A 73 2.86 12.07 -2.65
N MET A 74 2.61 10.78 -2.46
CA MET A 74 3.64 9.75 -2.27
C MET A 74 4.15 9.15 -3.57
N MET A 75 3.52 9.46 -4.71
CA MET A 75 3.93 8.88 -5.99
C MET A 75 5.25 9.46 -6.48
N ASP A 76 6.21 8.59 -6.74
CA ASP A 76 7.44 8.91 -7.45
C ASP A 76 7.13 8.96 -8.96
N THR A 77 7.30 10.16 -9.55
CA THR A 77 6.98 10.41 -10.96
C THR A 77 7.93 9.68 -11.92
N GLU A 78 9.19 9.48 -11.56
CA GLU A 78 10.16 8.75 -12.40
C GLU A 78 9.83 7.26 -12.39
N GLN A 79 9.54 6.71 -11.22
CA GLN A 79 9.10 5.32 -11.09
C GLN A 79 7.77 5.09 -11.84
N LEU A 80 6.81 6.00 -11.71
CA LEU A 80 5.54 5.90 -12.40
C LEU A 80 5.72 5.92 -13.92
N HIS A 81 6.61 6.78 -14.44
CA HIS A 81 6.95 6.80 -15.86
C HIS A 81 7.57 5.47 -16.33
N ALA A 82 8.46 4.88 -15.52
CA ALA A 82 9.03 3.57 -15.83
C ALA A 82 7.96 2.46 -15.84
N ILE A 83 7.04 2.47 -14.87
CA ILE A 83 5.88 1.56 -14.82
C ILE A 83 5.03 1.70 -16.09
N LEU A 84 4.65 2.91 -16.48
CA LEU A 84 3.84 3.17 -17.66
C LEU A 84 4.52 2.65 -18.95
N ASN A 85 5.82 2.83 -19.08
CA ASN A 85 6.58 2.28 -20.21
C ASN A 85 6.54 0.76 -20.24
N LYS A 86 6.69 0.09 -19.07
CA LYS A 86 6.56 -1.37 -18.97
C LYS A 86 5.19 -1.86 -19.37
N LEU A 87 4.13 -1.21 -18.90
CA LEU A 87 2.75 -1.56 -19.25
C LEU A 87 2.46 -1.37 -20.74
N ASN A 88 2.97 -0.30 -21.34
CA ASN A 88 2.75 -0.01 -22.77
C ASN A 88 3.45 -0.99 -23.72
N THR A 89 4.51 -1.64 -23.27
CA THR A 89 5.29 -2.60 -24.08
C THR A 89 5.01 -4.05 -23.68
N ALA A 90 4.22 -4.28 -22.63
CA ALA A 90 3.93 -5.62 -22.16
C ALA A 90 3.13 -6.43 -23.18
N LYS A 91 3.51 -7.70 -23.37
CA LYS A 91 2.73 -8.66 -24.16
C LYS A 91 1.41 -8.98 -23.45
N THR A 92 1.46 -9.16 -22.14
CA THR A 92 0.29 -9.37 -21.29
C THR A 92 0.55 -8.77 -19.91
N VAL A 93 -0.46 -8.11 -19.35
CA VAL A 93 -0.47 -7.65 -17.96
C VAL A 93 -1.38 -8.53 -17.13
N GLN A 94 -0.86 -9.17 -16.12
CA GLN A 94 -1.67 -9.91 -15.16
C GLN A 94 -1.89 -9.08 -13.90
N PHE A 95 -3.15 -8.91 -13.49
CA PHE A 95 -3.48 -8.46 -12.14
C PHE A 95 -3.67 -9.66 -11.23
N PHE A 96 -2.92 -9.70 -10.13
CA PHE A 96 -3.02 -10.72 -9.09
C PHE A 96 -3.53 -10.11 -7.79
N ALA A 97 -4.59 -10.66 -7.25
CA ALA A 97 -5.19 -10.20 -6.00
C ALA A 97 -5.92 -11.33 -5.27
N VAL A 98 -6.14 -11.16 -3.96
CA VAL A 98 -6.93 -12.09 -3.15
C VAL A 98 -7.91 -11.33 -2.26
N GLY A 99 -9.05 -11.95 -1.95
CA GLY A 99 -10.06 -11.35 -1.07
C GLY A 99 -10.64 -10.05 -1.64
N ASN A 100 -10.71 -9.01 -0.81
CA ASN A 100 -11.37 -7.75 -1.16
C ASN A 100 -10.67 -6.94 -2.27
N THR A 101 -9.43 -7.26 -2.61
CA THR A 101 -8.71 -6.61 -3.71
C THR A 101 -8.99 -7.23 -5.08
N ILE A 102 -9.65 -8.37 -5.15
CA ILE A 102 -10.04 -9.03 -6.42
C ILE A 102 -10.87 -8.11 -7.32
N PRO A 103 -11.92 -7.42 -6.85
CA PRO A 103 -12.70 -6.50 -7.69
C PRO A 103 -11.85 -5.40 -8.31
N VAL A 104 -10.87 -4.87 -7.58
CA VAL A 104 -9.94 -3.84 -8.08
C VAL A 104 -9.05 -4.39 -9.19
N ALA A 105 -8.55 -5.62 -9.02
CA ALA A 105 -7.75 -6.31 -10.03
C ALA A 105 -8.55 -6.56 -11.33
N ILE A 106 -9.81 -6.97 -11.19
CA ILE A 106 -10.71 -7.17 -12.34
C ILE A 106 -10.96 -5.86 -13.07
N ASP A 107 -11.26 -4.77 -12.34
CA ASP A 107 -11.47 -3.44 -12.91
C ASP A 107 -10.20 -2.93 -13.62
N GLY A 108 -9.03 -3.15 -13.01
CA GLY A 108 -7.74 -2.81 -13.61
C GLY A 108 -7.52 -3.53 -14.95
N ALA A 109 -7.72 -4.85 -14.98
CA ALA A 109 -7.60 -5.64 -16.20
C ALA A 109 -8.61 -5.19 -17.28
N PHE A 110 -9.85 -4.93 -16.88
CA PHE A 110 -10.88 -4.41 -17.78
C PHE A 110 -10.47 -3.07 -18.41
N LYS A 111 -9.98 -2.11 -17.62
CA LYS A 111 -9.57 -0.79 -18.10
C LYS A 111 -8.35 -0.84 -19.02
N LEU A 112 -7.36 -1.69 -18.74
CA LEU A 112 -6.22 -1.85 -19.63
C LEU A 112 -6.64 -2.43 -20.99
N ASN A 113 -7.52 -3.43 -21.00
CA ASN A 113 -8.08 -3.99 -22.24
C ASN A 113 -8.85 -2.93 -23.05
N GLN A 114 -9.56 -2.00 -22.39
CA GLN A 114 -10.27 -0.91 -23.09
C GLN A 114 -9.34 0.03 -23.87
N ILE A 115 -8.10 0.20 -23.41
CA ILE A 115 -7.10 1.06 -24.07
C ILE A 115 -6.11 0.25 -24.93
N GLY A 116 -6.40 -1.04 -25.18
CA GLY A 116 -5.63 -1.88 -26.09
C GLY A 116 -4.41 -2.57 -25.47
N ILE A 117 -4.24 -2.52 -24.16
CA ILE A 117 -3.20 -3.28 -23.43
C ILE A 117 -3.78 -4.62 -23.00
N PRO A 118 -3.29 -5.77 -23.51
CA PRO A 118 -3.80 -7.07 -23.15
C PRO A 118 -3.63 -7.33 -21.64
N ALA A 119 -4.73 -7.53 -20.92
CA ALA A 119 -4.70 -7.74 -19.49
C ALA A 119 -5.64 -8.85 -19.04
N VAL A 120 -5.23 -9.57 -18.01
CA VAL A 120 -5.97 -10.68 -17.40
C VAL A 120 -6.04 -10.51 -15.88
N SER A 121 -7.11 -11.03 -15.30
CA SER A 121 -7.29 -11.19 -13.86
C SER A 121 -8.16 -12.41 -13.60
N GLY A 122 -8.22 -12.87 -12.36
CA GLY A 122 -9.05 -14.02 -11.96
C GLY A 122 -9.68 -13.82 -10.60
N THR A 123 -10.72 -14.61 -10.31
CA THR A 123 -11.41 -14.62 -9.02
C THR A 123 -10.89 -15.70 -8.09
N ILE A 124 -10.27 -16.73 -8.64
CA ILE A 124 -9.76 -17.91 -7.94
C ILE A 124 -8.25 -17.86 -7.99
N TRP A 125 -7.61 -17.95 -6.83
CA TRP A 125 -6.16 -17.76 -6.73
C TRP A 125 -5.38 -18.83 -7.51
N GLU A 126 -5.88 -20.08 -7.55
CA GLU A 126 -5.26 -21.17 -8.31
C GLU A 126 -5.23 -20.89 -9.81
N THR A 127 -6.27 -20.27 -10.34
CA THR A 127 -6.30 -19.85 -11.74
C THR A 127 -5.32 -18.70 -11.98
N GLN A 128 -5.27 -17.73 -11.06
CA GLN A 128 -4.36 -16.60 -11.17
C GLN A 128 -2.90 -17.07 -11.12
N ILE A 129 -2.54 -17.94 -10.18
CA ILE A 129 -1.16 -18.45 -10.09
C ILE A 129 -0.80 -19.33 -11.31
N GLY A 130 -1.76 -20.04 -11.87
CA GLY A 130 -1.58 -20.76 -13.12
C GLY A 130 -1.23 -19.84 -14.30
N TYR A 131 -1.83 -18.66 -14.39
CA TYR A 131 -1.42 -17.63 -15.36
C TYR A 131 0.01 -17.15 -15.08
N THR A 132 0.35 -16.90 -13.81
CA THR A 132 1.67 -16.41 -13.43
C THR A 132 2.78 -17.36 -13.85
N TYR A 133 2.58 -18.67 -13.75
CA TYR A 133 3.57 -19.66 -14.21
C TYR A 133 3.80 -19.67 -15.73
N ASN A 134 2.89 -19.11 -16.51
CA ASN A 134 3.02 -18.99 -17.97
C ASN A 134 3.56 -17.62 -18.42
N MET A 135 3.87 -16.71 -17.47
CA MET A 135 4.45 -15.41 -17.77
C MET A 135 5.90 -15.55 -18.26
N THR A 136 6.36 -14.54 -18.95
CA THR A 136 7.69 -14.43 -19.53
C THR A 136 8.30 -13.05 -19.25
N ALA A 137 9.51 -12.82 -19.71
CA ALA A 137 10.17 -11.51 -19.58
C ALA A 137 9.45 -10.36 -20.33
N ASP A 138 8.58 -10.70 -21.28
CA ASP A 138 7.77 -9.70 -22.02
C ASP A 138 6.45 -9.33 -21.29
N ASP A 139 6.19 -9.95 -20.14
CA ASP A 139 4.95 -9.78 -19.40
C ASP A 139 5.14 -8.96 -18.13
N VAL A 140 4.04 -8.43 -17.61
CA VAL A 140 3.99 -7.66 -16.36
C VAL A 140 2.98 -8.29 -15.40
N VAL A 141 3.35 -8.43 -14.13
CA VAL A 141 2.44 -8.85 -13.05
C VAL A 141 2.24 -7.69 -12.08
N ILE A 142 1.00 -7.24 -11.93
CA ILE A 142 0.58 -6.24 -10.94
C ILE A 142 -0.10 -6.96 -9.77
N ALA A 143 0.55 -6.98 -8.63
CA ALA A 143 0.04 -7.60 -7.41
C ALA A 143 -0.59 -6.55 -6.48
N ILE A 144 -1.86 -6.71 -6.13
CA ILE A 144 -2.61 -5.78 -5.27
C ILE A 144 -2.87 -6.44 -3.92
N SER A 145 -2.34 -5.83 -2.86
CA SER A 145 -2.53 -6.29 -1.48
C SER A 145 -2.43 -5.13 -0.51
N ASN A 146 -3.49 -4.85 0.23
CA ASN A 146 -3.47 -3.73 1.18
C ASN A 146 -2.28 -3.83 2.16
N SER A 147 -2.15 -4.93 2.89
CA SER A 147 -1.02 -5.14 3.83
C SER A 147 0.32 -5.41 3.14
N GLY A 148 0.30 -5.98 1.93
CA GLY A 148 1.49 -6.49 1.25
C GLY A 148 2.11 -7.75 1.87
N GLU A 149 1.40 -8.41 2.82
CA GLU A 149 1.88 -9.58 3.55
C GLU A 149 1.11 -10.87 3.22
N SER A 150 0.22 -10.83 2.25
CA SER A 150 -0.54 -12.02 1.83
C SER A 150 0.39 -13.08 1.22
N THR A 151 0.44 -14.25 1.82
CA THR A 151 1.28 -15.38 1.34
C THR A 151 0.98 -15.74 -0.11
N ALA A 152 -0.29 -15.70 -0.54
CA ALA A 152 -0.66 -15.98 -1.93
C ALA A 152 -0.10 -14.93 -2.90
N VAL A 153 -0.14 -13.65 -2.51
CA VAL A 153 0.41 -12.54 -3.30
C VAL A 153 1.94 -12.63 -3.37
N LEU A 154 2.60 -12.93 -2.26
CA LEU A 154 4.07 -13.11 -2.23
C LEU A 154 4.50 -14.27 -3.15
N ARG A 155 3.81 -15.41 -3.09
CA ARG A 155 4.08 -16.55 -3.99
C ARG A 155 3.89 -16.20 -5.46
N ALA A 156 2.89 -15.38 -5.79
CA ALA A 156 2.69 -14.94 -7.18
C ALA A 156 3.83 -14.03 -7.65
N LEU A 157 4.29 -13.10 -6.81
CA LEU A 157 5.43 -12.25 -7.12
C LEU A 157 6.72 -13.06 -7.28
N GLU A 158 6.97 -14.04 -6.42
CA GLU A 158 8.11 -14.95 -6.53
C GLU A 158 8.05 -15.77 -7.83
N ALA A 159 6.89 -16.30 -8.18
CA ALA A 159 6.68 -17.04 -9.42
C ALA A 159 6.90 -16.15 -10.65
N ALA A 160 6.35 -14.93 -10.65
CA ALA A 160 6.52 -13.95 -11.72
C ALA A 160 8.00 -13.59 -11.92
N LYS A 161 8.73 -13.31 -10.83
CA LYS A 161 10.19 -13.05 -10.89
C LYS A 161 10.97 -14.24 -11.42
N SER A 162 10.63 -15.44 -10.99
CA SER A 162 11.27 -16.68 -11.47
C SER A 162 11.03 -16.90 -12.97
N ALA A 163 9.90 -16.45 -13.49
CA ALA A 163 9.57 -16.46 -14.92
C ALA A 163 10.22 -15.30 -15.71
N GLY A 164 10.88 -14.37 -15.02
CA GLY A 164 11.50 -13.19 -15.62
C GLY A 164 10.54 -12.03 -15.89
N ALA A 165 9.26 -12.13 -15.51
CA ALA A 165 8.27 -11.08 -15.71
C ALA A 165 8.57 -9.85 -14.84
N THR A 166 8.25 -8.67 -15.34
CA THR A 166 8.32 -7.44 -14.53
C THR A 166 7.24 -7.48 -13.46
N THR A 167 7.62 -7.19 -12.22
CA THR A 167 6.71 -7.22 -11.06
C THR A 167 6.44 -5.82 -10.53
N ILE A 168 5.17 -5.52 -10.31
CA ILE A 168 4.68 -4.27 -9.73
C ILE A 168 3.80 -4.62 -8.54
N SER A 169 4.04 -4.03 -7.37
CA SER A 169 3.13 -4.18 -6.23
C SER A 169 2.42 -2.87 -5.90
N ILE A 170 1.17 -2.99 -5.45
CA ILE A 170 0.37 -1.88 -4.93
C ILE A 170 -0.04 -2.25 -3.50
N THR A 171 0.50 -1.53 -2.51
CA THR A 171 0.23 -1.81 -1.08
C THR A 171 0.11 -0.51 -0.28
N ASN A 172 -0.26 -0.60 0.99
CA ASN A 172 -0.30 0.55 1.90
C ASN A 172 1.04 0.85 2.59
N SER A 173 2.10 0.08 2.31
CA SER A 173 3.41 0.26 2.96
C SER A 173 4.55 -0.11 2.02
N GLU A 174 5.47 0.81 1.81
CA GLU A 174 6.73 0.58 1.11
C GLU A 174 7.66 -0.42 1.80
N LYS A 175 7.42 -0.68 3.10
CA LYS A 175 8.18 -1.64 3.91
C LYS A 175 7.59 -3.04 3.89
N SER A 176 6.45 -3.24 3.21
CA SER A 176 5.82 -4.55 3.10
C SER A 176 6.67 -5.54 2.32
N SER A 177 6.49 -6.83 2.60
CA SER A 177 7.20 -7.91 1.90
C SER A 177 6.95 -7.88 0.40
N ALA A 178 5.72 -7.57 -0.04
CA ALA A 178 5.39 -7.44 -1.46
C ALA A 178 6.11 -6.26 -2.11
N ALA A 179 6.21 -5.10 -1.43
CA ALA A 179 6.94 -3.95 -1.93
C ALA A 179 8.43 -4.24 -2.12
N GLN A 180 9.06 -4.91 -1.15
CA GLN A 180 10.47 -5.25 -1.21
C GLN A 180 10.80 -6.35 -2.23
N LEU A 181 9.85 -7.21 -2.53
CA LEU A 181 10.00 -8.28 -3.50
C LEU A 181 9.83 -7.80 -4.94
N SER A 182 9.05 -6.76 -5.18
CA SER A 182 8.71 -6.27 -6.52
C SER A 182 9.80 -5.40 -7.14
N ASP A 183 9.83 -5.32 -8.47
CA ASP A 183 10.72 -4.42 -9.20
C ASP A 183 10.26 -2.96 -9.09
N TYR A 184 8.95 -2.75 -9.01
CA TYR A 184 8.32 -1.44 -8.81
C TYR A 184 7.25 -1.53 -7.73
N HIS A 185 7.05 -0.42 -7.01
CA HIS A 185 6.06 -0.36 -5.94
C HIS A 185 5.26 0.96 -5.97
N ILE A 186 3.95 0.87 -5.77
CA ILE A 186 3.08 2.02 -5.58
C ILE A 186 2.49 1.93 -4.17
N THR A 187 2.74 2.97 -3.36
CA THR A 187 2.15 3.09 -2.02
C THR A 187 0.79 3.78 -2.10
N THR A 188 -0.21 3.23 -1.43
CA THR A 188 -1.55 3.83 -1.26
C THR A 188 -1.79 4.22 0.18
N ALA A 189 -2.35 5.40 0.42
CA ALA A 189 -2.75 5.85 1.75
C ALA A 189 -4.16 5.34 2.07
N THR A 190 -4.32 4.07 2.40
CA THR A 190 -5.62 3.55 2.81
C THR A 190 -5.73 3.49 4.32
N ARG A 191 -6.87 3.91 4.86
CA ARG A 191 -7.22 3.84 6.28
C ARG A 191 -8.25 2.75 6.57
N GLU A 192 -8.51 1.84 5.61
CA GLU A 192 -9.44 0.74 5.84
C GLU A 192 -8.97 -0.13 6.99
N LYS A 193 -9.74 -0.14 8.06
CA LYS A 193 -9.65 -1.19 9.09
C LYS A 193 -10.39 -2.40 8.54
N LEU A 194 -9.65 -3.41 8.11
CA LEU A 194 -10.22 -4.74 7.94
C LEU A 194 -10.67 -5.20 9.34
N PHE A 195 -11.89 -5.67 9.45
CA PHE A 195 -12.65 -6.09 10.63
C PHE A 195 -11.85 -6.67 11.76
#